data_fc549a5b5091bf38c1774c1002fa3f82
#
_entry.id   fc549a5b5091bf38c1774c1002fa3f82
#
_cell.length_a   1.000
_cell.length_b   1.000
_cell.length_c   1.000
_cell.angle_alpha   90.00
_cell.angle_beta   90.00
_cell.angle_gamma   90.00
#
_symmetry.space_group_name_H-M   'P 1'
#
loop_
_entity.id
_entity.type
_entity.pdbx_description
1 polymer ?
#
loop_
_entity_poly.entity_id
_entity_poly.type
_entity_poly.pdbx_seq_one_letter_code
_entity_poly.pdbx_strand_id
1 'polypeptide(L)'
;SVASRGLGDVYKRQFTDIVEQKDASPEVQTICEVNSGIYVVHSSSLFEALDEVRNTNAQNEYYLTDVIGILRSKGKQVSAVSTERYEELLGINTVQELEHAALQLDSRIPE
;
A
#
# COMPACT_ATOMS: atom_id res chain seq x y z
N SER A 1 -3.94 4.25 2.44
CA SER A 1 -2.83 3.71 3.25
C SER A 1 -1.51 4.34 2.86
N VAL A 2 -0.61 4.46 3.80
CA VAL A 2 0.69 5.08 3.63
C VAL A 2 1.76 4.00 3.65
N ALA A 3 2.63 3.96 2.64
CA ALA A 3 3.77 3.05 2.60
C ALA A 3 4.98 3.71 3.27
N SER A 4 5.62 2.98 4.18
CA SER A 4 6.84 3.42 4.83
C SER A 4 8.04 2.67 4.25
N ARG A 5 9.07 3.41 3.87
CA ARG A 5 10.37 2.86 3.51
C ARG A 5 11.40 3.31 4.52
N GLY A 6 12.35 2.44 4.83
CA GLY A 6 13.47 2.81 5.68
C GLY A 6 14.24 4.00 5.12
N LEU A 7 14.56 4.95 5.98
CA LEU A 7 15.40 6.10 5.67
C LEU A 7 16.86 5.64 5.57
N GLY A 8 17.15 4.80 4.61
CA GLY A 8 18.51 4.35 4.34
C GLY A 8 19.13 5.11 3.19
N ASP A 9 20.37 4.76 2.88
CA ASP A 9 21.06 5.16 1.69
C ASP A 9 20.17 4.97 0.44
N VAL A 10 20.24 5.85 -0.53
CA VAL A 10 19.46 5.82 -1.78
C VAL A 10 19.53 4.44 -2.46
N TYR A 11 20.64 3.72 -2.28
CA TYR A 11 20.83 2.37 -2.83
C TYR A 11 20.27 1.24 -1.95
N LYS A 12 19.84 1.54 -0.73
CA LYS A 12 19.38 0.55 0.25
C LYS A 12 17.98 0.86 0.79
N ARG A 13 17.15 1.55 0.03
CA ARG A 13 15.75 1.77 0.41
C ARG A 13 15.06 0.43 0.52
N GLN A 14 14.92 -0.04 1.74
CA GLN A 14 14.18 -1.25 2.04
C GLN A 14 12.75 -0.88 2.40
N PHE A 15 11.83 -1.69 1.93
CA PHE A 15 10.47 -1.63 2.39
C PHE A 15 10.42 -1.94 3.90
N THR A 16 9.78 -1.10 4.69
CA THR A 16 9.62 -1.31 6.13
C THR A 16 8.23 -1.77 6.50
N ASP A 17 7.21 -1.03 6.11
CA ASP A 17 5.85 -1.35 6.51
C ASP A 17 4.82 -0.58 5.68
N ILE A 18 3.56 -1.00 5.80
CA ILE A 18 2.40 -0.27 5.31
C ILE A 18 1.55 0.09 6.53
N VAL A 19 1.27 1.37 6.71
CA VAL A 19 0.51 1.86 7.85
C VAL A 19 -0.76 2.56 7.33
N GLU A 20 -1.90 2.20 7.89
CA GLU A 20 -3.14 2.92 7.60
C GLU A 20 -3.06 4.33 8.16
N GLN A 21 -3.58 5.31 7.42
CA GLN A 21 -3.44 6.72 7.80
C GLN A 21 -3.98 7.02 9.19
N LYS A 22 -5.06 6.36 9.61
CA LYS A 22 -5.66 6.53 10.94
C LYS A 22 -4.79 6.00 12.08
N ASP A 23 -3.86 5.08 11.78
CA ASP A 23 -2.93 4.51 12.75
C ASP A 23 -1.54 5.16 12.67
N ALA A 24 -1.32 6.05 11.70
CA ALA A 24 -0.03 6.64 11.45
C ALA A 24 0.32 7.75 12.45
N SER A 25 1.57 7.76 12.92
CA SER A 25 2.12 8.87 13.67
C SER A 25 2.24 10.12 12.78
N PRO A 26 2.35 11.34 13.34
CA PRO A 26 2.54 12.55 12.52
C PRO A 26 3.73 12.47 11.57
N GLU A 27 4.81 11.82 11.96
CA GLU A 27 5.99 11.63 11.11
C GLU A 27 5.67 10.72 9.93
N VAL A 28 4.95 9.63 10.14
CA VAL A 28 4.53 8.69 9.09
C VAL A 28 3.56 9.35 8.13
N GLN A 29 2.67 10.21 8.63
CA GLN A 29 1.71 10.94 7.79
C GLN A 29 2.38 11.91 6.80
N THR A 30 3.63 12.29 7.03
CA THR A 30 4.40 13.14 6.09
C THR A 30 4.97 12.37 4.91
N ILE A 31 4.92 11.04 4.93
CA ILE A 31 5.43 10.20 3.85
C ILE A 31 4.54 10.34 2.62
N CYS A 32 5.15 10.69 1.48
CA CYS A 32 4.44 10.90 0.22
C CYS A 32 4.23 9.61 -0.59
N GLU A 33 4.87 8.50 -0.22
CA GLU A 33 4.64 7.21 -0.87
C GLU A 33 3.36 6.58 -0.34
N VAL A 34 2.48 6.19 -1.25
CA VAL A 34 1.16 5.63 -0.95
C VAL A 34 1.09 4.20 -1.45
N ASN A 35 0.44 3.34 -0.67
CA ASN A 35 0.17 1.96 -1.06
C ASN A 35 -0.95 1.92 -2.10
N SER A 36 -0.69 1.27 -3.24
CA SER A 36 -1.69 1.10 -4.29
C SER A 36 -2.73 0.02 -4.00
N GLY A 37 -2.45 -0.86 -3.05
CA GLY A 37 -3.28 -2.02 -2.79
C GLY A 37 -3.10 -3.17 -3.77
N ILE A 38 -2.08 -3.12 -4.62
CA ILE A 38 -1.77 -4.18 -5.59
C ILE A 38 -0.61 -5.01 -5.05
N TYR A 39 -0.83 -6.33 -4.94
CA TYR A 39 0.14 -7.26 -4.38
C TYR A 39 0.33 -8.48 -5.25
N VAL A 40 1.56 -8.97 -5.29
CA VAL A 40 1.89 -10.31 -5.79
C VAL A 40 2.53 -11.05 -4.64
N VAL A 41 1.92 -12.15 -4.22
CA VAL A 41 2.33 -12.88 -3.01
C VAL A 41 2.35 -14.38 -3.31
N HIS A 42 3.33 -15.06 -2.75
CA HIS A 42 3.36 -16.53 -2.77
C HIS A 42 2.16 -17.05 -1.94
N SER A 43 1.32 -17.88 -2.55
CA SER A 43 0.03 -18.26 -1.97
C SER A 43 0.13 -18.92 -0.60
N SER A 44 1.05 -19.88 -0.42
CA SER A 44 1.21 -20.54 0.88
C SER A 44 1.62 -19.57 1.98
N SER A 45 2.53 -18.66 1.67
CA SER A 45 2.96 -17.61 2.62
C SER A 45 1.82 -16.65 2.96
N LEU A 46 0.99 -16.31 1.98
CA LEU A 46 -0.17 -15.45 2.18
C LEU A 46 -1.16 -16.07 3.19
N PHE A 47 -1.53 -17.34 2.97
CA PHE A 47 -2.50 -18.00 3.84
C PHE A 47 -1.97 -18.18 5.27
N GLU A 48 -0.70 -18.50 5.43
CA GLU A 48 -0.09 -18.54 6.76
C GLU A 48 -0.15 -17.17 7.46
N ALA A 49 0.17 -16.10 6.73
CA ALA A 49 0.16 -14.74 7.28
C ALA A 49 -1.25 -14.27 7.63
N LEU A 50 -2.26 -14.62 6.83
CA LEU A 50 -3.65 -14.26 7.08
C LEU A 50 -4.16 -14.76 8.44
N ASP A 51 -3.71 -15.92 8.88
CA ASP A 51 -4.07 -16.47 10.20
C ASP A 51 -3.54 -15.62 11.36
N GLU A 52 -2.56 -14.79 11.14
CA GLU A 52 -1.94 -13.92 12.15
C GLU A 52 -2.42 -12.48 12.11
N VAL A 53 -3.25 -12.10 11.15
CA VAL A 53 -3.80 -10.75 11.07
C VAL A 53 -4.73 -10.50 12.26
N ARG A 54 -4.58 -9.33 12.88
CA ARG A 54 -5.37 -8.90 14.04
C ARG A 54 -6.17 -7.65 13.72
N ASN A 55 -7.19 -7.37 14.53
CA ASN A 55 -8.03 -6.18 14.39
C ASN A 55 -7.75 -5.11 15.46
N THR A 56 -6.61 -5.18 16.13
CA THR A 56 -6.20 -4.24 17.18
C THR A 56 -5.60 -2.97 16.58
N ASN A 57 -6.43 -2.14 15.98
CA ASN A 57 -6.06 -0.90 15.32
C ASN A 57 -7.15 0.16 15.51
N ALA A 58 -6.92 1.38 14.99
CA ALA A 58 -7.83 2.50 15.16
C ALA A 58 -9.25 2.25 14.63
N GLN A 59 -9.40 1.39 13.62
CA GLN A 59 -10.69 1.10 12.99
C GLN A 59 -11.32 -0.21 13.48
N ASN A 60 -10.66 -0.99 14.31
CA ASN A 60 -11.07 -2.34 14.74
C ASN A 60 -11.37 -3.27 13.56
N GLU A 61 -10.59 -3.16 12.50
CA GLU A 61 -10.74 -3.93 11.27
C GLU A 61 -9.53 -4.83 11.03
N TYR A 62 -9.74 -5.90 10.25
CA TYR A 62 -8.67 -6.74 9.76
C TYR A 62 -8.10 -6.12 8.50
N TYR A 63 -6.84 -5.70 8.52
CA TYR A 63 -6.19 -5.10 7.37
C TYR A 63 -5.40 -6.14 6.58
N LEU A 64 -5.70 -6.29 5.30
CA LEU A 64 -4.90 -7.12 4.39
C LEU A 64 -3.44 -6.63 4.34
N THR A 65 -3.23 -5.33 4.48
CA THR A 65 -1.89 -4.72 4.48
C THR A 65 -0.99 -5.24 5.60
N ASP A 66 -1.56 -5.74 6.71
CA ASP A 66 -0.79 -6.32 7.82
C ASP A 66 -0.05 -7.59 7.41
N VAL A 67 -0.51 -8.29 6.38
CA VAL A 67 0.17 -9.47 5.83
C VAL A 67 1.62 -9.15 5.46
N ILE A 68 1.87 -7.98 4.91
CA ILE A 68 3.21 -7.57 4.47
C ILE A 68 4.18 -7.48 5.66
N GLY A 69 3.75 -6.82 6.74
CA GLY A 69 4.54 -6.75 7.98
C GLY A 69 4.78 -8.12 8.62
N ILE A 70 3.76 -8.98 8.61
CA ILE A 70 3.86 -10.36 9.13
C ILE A 70 4.87 -11.18 8.32
N LEU A 71 4.79 -11.13 7.00
CA LEU A 71 5.74 -11.84 6.13
C LEU A 71 7.17 -11.36 6.37
N ARG A 72 7.35 -10.06 6.51
CA ARG A 72 8.66 -9.48 6.80
C ARG A 72 9.19 -9.92 8.15
N SER A 73 8.35 -9.97 9.19
CA SER A 73 8.74 -10.43 10.52
C SER A 73 9.15 -11.89 10.55
N LYS A 74 8.64 -12.70 9.62
CA LYS A 74 9.01 -14.11 9.44
C LYS A 74 10.27 -14.31 8.60
N GLY A 75 10.96 -13.25 8.25
CA GLY A 75 12.18 -13.31 7.44
C GLY A 75 11.92 -13.56 5.95
N LYS A 76 10.68 -13.43 5.49
CA LYS A 76 10.36 -13.51 4.06
C LYS A 76 10.84 -12.25 3.35
N GLN A 77 11.26 -12.41 2.10
CA GLN A 77 11.68 -11.29 1.28
C GLN A 77 10.45 -10.50 0.81
N VAL A 78 10.42 -9.22 1.13
CA VAL A 78 9.37 -8.29 0.69
C VAL A 78 10.03 -7.15 -0.08
N SER A 79 9.51 -6.91 -1.28
CA SER A 79 9.99 -5.84 -2.16
C SER A 79 8.83 -4.94 -2.56
N ALA A 80 9.11 -3.68 -2.80
CA ALA A 80 8.13 -2.75 -3.30
C ALA A 80 8.62 -2.16 -4.64
N VAL A 81 7.71 -2.07 -5.58
CA VAL A 81 7.94 -1.41 -6.86
C VAL A 81 7.16 -0.11 -6.87
N SER A 82 7.83 1.00 -7.11
CA SER A 82 7.17 2.30 -7.22
C SER A 82 6.92 2.67 -8.67
N THR A 83 5.85 3.41 -8.90
CA THR A 83 5.54 4.00 -10.20
C THR A 83 5.27 5.48 -10.04
N GLU A 84 5.64 6.27 -11.04
CA GLU A 84 5.28 7.68 -11.12
C GLU A 84 3.90 7.88 -11.76
N ARG A 85 3.33 6.84 -12.34
CA ARG A 85 2.02 6.86 -12.98
C ARG A 85 0.92 6.58 -11.95
N TYR A 86 0.89 7.37 -10.88
CA TYR A 86 -0.04 7.16 -9.77
C TYR A 86 -1.51 7.25 -10.19
N GLU A 87 -1.83 7.97 -11.26
CA GLU A 87 -3.20 8.11 -11.77
C GLU A 87 -3.80 6.78 -12.21
N GLU A 88 -2.97 5.84 -12.63
CA GLU A 88 -3.42 4.50 -13.05
C GLU A 88 -3.81 3.62 -11.86
N LEU A 89 -3.41 4.04 -10.65
CA LEU A 89 -3.59 3.26 -9.42
C LEU A 89 -4.61 3.86 -8.46
N LEU A 90 -5.23 4.99 -8.83
CA LEU A 90 -6.21 5.65 -7.97
C LEU A 90 -7.49 4.82 -7.84
N GLY A 91 -7.93 4.62 -6.60
CA GLY A 91 -9.23 4.03 -6.32
C GLY A 91 -10.35 5.03 -6.52
N ILE A 92 -11.54 4.53 -6.81
CA ILE A 92 -12.74 5.32 -7.03
C ILE A 92 -13.76 4.97 -5.94
N ASN A 93 -14.08 5.93 -5.07
CA ASN A 93 -15.04 5.76 -3.98
C ASN A 93 -16.18 6.78 -4.03
N THR A 94 -16.07 7.83 -4.83
CA THR A 94 -17.07 8.89 -4.96
C THR A 94 -17.40 9.13 -6.43
N VAL A 95 -18.54 9.79 -6.68
CA VAL A 95 -18.96 10.18 -8.03
C VAL A 95 -17.95 11.17 -8.63
N GLN A 96 -17.44 12.10 -7.82
CA GLN A 96 -16.45 13.08 -8.25
C GLN A 96 -15.14 12.39 -8.69
N GLU A 97 -14.69 11.38 -7.95
CA GLU A 97 -13.51 10.59 -8.31
C GLU A 97 -13.73 9.83 -9.61
N LEU A 98 -14.94 9.29 -9.83
CA LEU A 98 -15.30 8.63 -11.08
C LEU A 98 -15.27 9.58 -12.27
N GLU A 99 -15.84 10.77 -12.12
CA GLU A 99 -15.84 11.79 -13.18
C GLU A 99 -14.41 12.21 -13.53
N HIS A 100 -13.56 12.40 -12.52
CA HIS A 100 -12.15 12.74 -12.72
C HIS A 100 -11.40 11.62 -13.46
N ALA A 101 -11.61 10.37 -13.07
CA ALA A 101 -11.00 9.21 -13.71
C ALA A 101 -11.45 9.08 -15.17
N ALA A 102 -12.73 9.32 -15.46
CA ALA A 102 -13.26 9.27 -16.81
C ALA A 102 -12.61 10.32 -17.70
N LEU A 103 -12.44 11.55 -17.22
CA LEU A 103 -11.75 12.62 -17.95
C LEU A 103 -10.29 12.25 -18.25
N GLN A 104 -9.60 11.66 -17.32
CA GLN A 104 -8.21 11.21 -17.52
C GLN A 104 -8.11 10.09 -18.55
N LEU A 105 -9.04 9.14 -18.50
CA LEU A 105 -9.10 8.05 -19.46
C LEU A 105 -9.35 8.57 -20.89
N ASP A 106 -10.30 9.47 -21.05
CA ASP A 106 -10.62 10.09 -22.34
C ASP A 106 -9.41 10.83 -22.94
N SER A 107 -8.61 11.47 -22.12
CA SER A 107 -7.40 12.17 -22.57
C SER A 107 -6.30 11.23 -23.06
N ARG A 108 -6.34 9.95 -22.65
CA ARG A 108 -5.36 8.92 -23.02
C ARG A 108 -5.74 8.10 -24.25
N ILE A 109 -7.02 8.11 -24.62
CA ILE A 109 -7.50 7.38 -25.79
C ILE A 109 -7.21 8.22 -27.03
N PRO A 110 -6.38 7.75 -27.97
CA PRO A 110 -6.15 8.47 -29.22
C PRO A 110 -7.44 8.50 -30.05
N GLU A 111 -7.72 9.64 -30.64
CA GLU A 111 -8.83 9.80 -31.57
C GLU A 111 -8.62 8.97 -32.87
#